data_c948f44865acd487985c2ad019ecfef3
#
_entry.id   c948f44865acd487985c2ad019ecfef3
#
_cell.length_a   1.000
_cell.length_b   1.000
_cell.length_c   1.000
_cell.angle_alpha   90.00
_cell.angle_beta   90.00
_cell.angle_gamma   90.00
#
_symmetry.space_group_name_H-M   'P 1'
#
loop_
_entity.id
_entity.type
_entity.pdbx_description
1 polymer ?
#
loop_
_entity_poly.entity_id
_entity_poly.type
_entity_poly.pdbx_seq_one_letter_code
_entity_poly.pdbx_strand_id
1 'polypeptide(L)'
;MKISELEKYSVVKHYNATNETDYQRPPMPAHYRKIAKYFMTESKPILPSAIIAAMGKDDYEYDGTNLIIKNKIRIVDGQHRIEGMKCLKEGYSKNSIDRYKELNETFDLPVIIMVIEDPNDLIEIDAFINLNSKGKKVRTDLAVALKNKKTKSAMDNSECCEVDDDIKLAISMEVSNKLNGNPTSKWYGLIIQADEVGNRNEQPISIIAFSRSIRPIVDRYCELKLNNQLCAEKYEEIVDDICGVI
;
A
#
# COMPACT_ATOMS: atom_id res chain seq x y z
N MET A 1 -5.73 23.69 0.55
CA MET A 1 -6.34 23.06 1.73
C MET A 1 -5.45 23.33 2.94
N LYS A 2 -6.03 23.73 4.06
CA LYS A 2 -5.29 23.95 5.30
C LYS A 2 -4.83 22.60 5.90
N ILE A 3 -3.76 22.65 6.71
CA ILE A 3 -3.21 21.44 7.35
C ILE A 3 -4.26 20.78 8.26
N SER A 4 -4.96 21.58 9.06
CA SER A 4 -6.01 21.08 9.97
C SER A 4 -7.21 20.47 9.24
N GLU A 5 -7.56 21.01 8.08
CA GLU A 5 -8.61 20.43 7.23
C GLU A 5 -8.18 19.08 6.64
N LEU A 6 -6.93 19.01 6.15
CA LEU A 6 -6.40 17.76 5.64
C LEU A 6 -6.34 16.68 6.72
N GLU A 7 -5.90 17.01 7.93
CA GLU A 7 -5.93 16.07 9.07
C GLU A 7 -7.36 15.59 9.40
N LYS A 8 -8.34 16.50 9.34
CA LYS A 8 -9.74 16.19 9.64
C LYS A 8 -10.39 15.31 8.58
N TYR A 9 -10.14 15.62 7.31
CA TYR A 9 -10.86 15.01 6.19
C TYR A 9 -10.08 13.90 5.47
N SER A 10 -8.85 13.56 5.89
CA SER A 10 -8.08 12.50 5.26
C SER A 10 -7.97 11.23 6.08
N VAL A 11 -7.69 10.13 5.39
CA VAL A 11 -7.33 8.83 5.95
C VAL A 11 -6.19 8.22 5.13
N VAL A 12 -5.28 7.52 5.80
CA VAL A 12 -4.23 6.73 5.16
C VAL A 12 -4.59 5.26 5.33
N LYS A 13 -4.68 4.53 4.22
CA LYS A 13 -4.95 3.09 4.22
C LYS A 13 -3.63 2.33 4.33
N HIS A 14 -3.25 1.95 5.54
CA HIS A 14 -2.05 1.17 5.77
C HIS A 14 -2.23 -0.27 5.34
N TYR A 15 -1.25 -0.79 4.57
CA TYR A 15 -1.27 -2.16 4.08
C TYR A 15 -1.50 -3.16 5.24
N ASN A 16 -2.45 -4.04 5.00
CA ASN A 16 -2.74 -5.20 5.84
C ASN A 16 -2.96 -6.40 4.91
N ALA A 17 -2.36 -7.53 5.22
CA ALA A 17 -2.47 -8.74 4.41
C ALA A 17 -3.92 -9.26 4.29
N THR A 18 -4.76 -8.96 5.30
CA THR A 18 -6.17 -9.39 5.33
C THR A 18 -7.15 -8.41 4.68
N ASN A 19 -6.71 -7.17 4.36
CA ASN A 19 -7.55 -6.15 3.76
C ASN A 19 -7.05 -5.82 2.35
N GLU A 20 -7.84 -6.14 1.34
CA GLU A 20 -7.46 -5.99 -0.07
C GLU A 20 -7.31 -4.53 -0.52
N THR A 21 -7.99 -3.59 0.15
CA THR A 21 -8.00 -2.17 -0.25
C THR A 21 -6.86 -1.35 0.33
N ASP A 22 -6.11 -1.88 1.29
CA ASP A 22 -5.07 -1.14 1.99
C ASP A 22 -3.71 -1.39 1.34
N TYR A 23 -2.94 -0.32 1.10
CA TYR A 23 -1.74 -0.39 0.27
C TYR A 23 -0.55 0.43 0.75
N GLN A 24 -0.70 1.34 1.72
CA GLN A 24 0.40 2.17 2.18
C GLN A 24 1.14 1.56 3.36
N ARG A 25 2.46 1.72 3.38
CA ARG A 25 3.27 1.37 4.55
C ARG A 25 3.01 2.32 5.70
N PRO A 26 3.20 1.87 6.96
CA PRO A 26 3.27 2.77 8.09
C PRO A 26 4.29 3.89 7.85
N PRO A 27 4.02 5.13 8.31
CA PRO A 27 4.93 6.25 8.10
C PRO A 27 6.25 6.03 8.84
N MET A 28 7.37 6.32 8.16
CA MET A 28 8.71 6.12 8.73
C MET A 28 9.14 7.34 9.55
N PRO A 29 9.40 7.20 10.88
CA PRO A 29 9.80 8.31 11.75
C PRO A 29 10.99 9.11 11.23
N ALA A 30 11.98 8.44 10.66
CA ALA A 30 13.15 9.11 10.08
C ALA A 30 12.82 10.06 8.93
N HIS A 31 11.73 9.79 8.19
CA HIS A 31 11.30 10.63 7.05
C HIS A 31 10.45 11.80 7.53
N TYR A 32 9.38 11.56 8.28
CA TYR A 32 8.47 12.63 8.67
C TYR A 32 9.12 13.61 9.67
N ARG A 33 10.08 13.16 10.52
CA ARG A 33 10.85 14.05 11.37
C ARG A 33 11.78 14.99 10.60
N LYS A 34 12.33 14.56 9.43
CA LYS A 34 13.07 15.47 8.55
C LYS A 34 12.16 16.54 7.97
N ILE A 35 10.94 16.20 7.63
CA ILE A 35 9.94 17.14 7.14
C ILE A 35 9.52 18.09 8.26
N ALA A 36 9.27 17.59 9.47
CA ALA A 36 9.01 18.45 10.63
C ALA A 36 10.15 19.44 10.88
N LYS A 37 11.41 18.97 10.83
CA LYS A 37 12.58 19.83 10.94
C LYS A 37 12.60 20.92 9.87
N TYR A 38 12.36 20.56 8.61
CA TYR A 38 12.28 21.51 7.50
C TYR A 38 11.26 22.62 7.76
N PHE A 39 10.05 22.27 8.18
CA PHE A 39 9.03 23.25 8.50
C PHE A 39 9.35 24.12 9.74
N MET A 40 10.18 23.64 10.64
CA MET A 40 10.67 24.44 11.78
C MET A 40 11.74 25.45 11.37
N THR A 41 12.58 25.10 10.39
CA THR A 41 13.76 25.92 10.03
C THR A 41 13.49 26.90 8.89
N GLU A 42 12.57 26.54 7.97
CA GLU A 42 12.27 27.38 6.83
C GLU A 42 11.22 28.44 7.11
N SER A 43 11.57 29.69 6.93
CA SER A 43 10.65 30.82 7.15
C SER A 43 9.49 30.82 6.13
N LYS A 44 9.77 30.44 4.90
CA LYS A 44 8.79 30.31 3.79
C LYS A 44 8.90 28.92 3.18
N PRO A 45 8.31 27.91 3.83
CA PRO A 45 8.43 26.54 3.35
C PRO A 45 7.70 26.37 2.01
N ILE A 46 8.31 25.59 1.12
CA ILE A 46 7.74 25.21 -0.18
C ILE A 46 7.71 23.69 -0.25
N LEU A 47 6.55 23.13 -0.56
CA LEU A 47 6.45 21.71 -0.89
C LEU A 47 6.49 21.56 -2.43
N PRO A 48 7.47 20.83 -2.97
CA PRO A 48 7.68 20.72 -4.42
C PRO A 48 6.61 19.90 -5.14
N SER A 49 5.77 19.18 -4.40
CA SER A 49 4.72 18.34 -4.98
C SER A 49 3.42 18.41 -4.16
N ALA A 50 2.29 18.27 -4.87
CA ALA A 50 0.98 18.17 -4.24
C ALA A 50 0.85 16.86 -3.41
N ILE A 51 -0.06 16.87 -2.46
CA ILE A 51 -0.58 15.64 -1.86
C ILE A 51 -1.55 15.03 -2.87
N ILE A 52 -1.45 13.72 -3.10
CA ILE A 52 -2.35 13.01 -3.99
C ILE A 52 -3.29 12.18 -3.15
N ALA A 53 -4.58 12.37 -3.40
CA ALA A 53 -5.66 11.71 -2.67
C ALA A 53 -6.66 11.12 -3.66
N ALA A 54 -7.51 10.23 -3.17
CA ALA A 54 -8.63 9.63 -3.90
C ALA A 54 -9.92 9.73 -3.11
N MET A 55 -11.06 9.77 -3.79
CA MET A 55 -12.40 9.71 -3.22
C MET A 55 -13.37 9.08 -4.22
N GLY A 56 -14.47 8.53 -3.72
CA GLY A 56 -15.57 8.07 -4.56
C GLY A 56 -16.37 9.25 -5.13
N LYS A 57 -17.09 9.01 -6.22
CA LYS A 57 -17.96 10.01 -6.87
C LYS A 57 -19.07 10.54 -5.95
N ASP A 58 -19.52 9.73 -4.99
CA ASP A 58 -20.59 10.08 -4.06
C ASP A 58 -20.07 10.74 -2.76
N ASP A 59 -18.74 10.81 -2.60
CA ASP A 59 -18.06 11.31 -1.40
C ASP A 59 -17.92 12.84 -1.38
N TYR A 60 -18.37 13.53 -2.42
CA TYR A 60 -18.27 14.99 -2.51
C TYR A 60 -19.44 15.62 -3.23
N GLU A 61 -19.56 16.93 -3.06
CA GLU A 61 -20.38 17.83 -3.88
C GLU A 61 -19.50 18.97 -4.40
N TYR A 62 -19.77 19.43 -5.61
CA TYR A 62 -19.09 20.58 -6.20
C TYR A 62 -20.11 21.60 -6.68
N ASP A 63 -20.08 22.80 -6.12
CA ASP A 63 -21.01 23.88 -6.43
C ASP A 63 -20.53 24.83 -7.54
N GLY A 64 -19.44 24.49 -8.21
CA GLY A 64 -18.78 25.32 -9.23
C GLY A 64 -17.63 26.17 -8.68
N THR A 65 -17.54 26.31 -7.36
CA THR A 65 -16.49 27.09 -6.67
C THR A 65 -15.84 26.28 -5.55
N ASN A 66 -16.66 25.60 -4.75
CA ASN A 66 -16.21 24.87 -3.57
C ASN A 66 -16.39 23.36 -3.75
N LEU A 67 -15.41 22.61 -3.27
CA LEU A 67 -15.49 21.16 -3.12
C LEU A 67 -15.90 20.84 -1.68
N ILE A 68 -17.14 20.35 -1.51
CA ILE A 68 -17.68 19.94 -0.21
C ILE A 68 -17.40 18.45 -0.02
N ILE A 69 -16.52 18.12 0.91
CA ILE A 69 -16.12 16.73 1.20
C ILE A 69 -17.13 16.14 2.19
N LYS A 70 -17.85 15.10 1.77
CA LYS A 70 -18.83 14.37 2.60
C LYS A 70 -18.19 13.26 3.42
N ASN A 71 -17.26 12.53 2.81
CA ASN A 71 -16.49 11.47 3.45
C ASN A 71 -15.00 11.78 3.44
N LYS A 72 -14.18 10.94 4.12
CA LYS A 72 -12.74 11.15 4.14
C LYS A 72 -12.10 10.84 2.78
N ILE A 73 -11.21 11.72 2.35
CA ILE A 73 -10.32 11.47 1.21
C ILE A 73 -9.23 10.48 1.62
N ARG A 74 -8.93 9.54 0.75
CA ARG A 74 -7.89 8.53 0.95
C ARG A 74 -6.57 9.06 0.40
N ILE A 75 -5.54 9.14 1.23
CA ILE A 75 -4.24 9.63 0.79
C ILE A 75 -3.54 8.56 -0.03
N VAL A 76 -3.12 8.90 -1.25
CA VAL A 76 -2.35 8.02 -2.15
C VAL A 76 -0.85 8.32 -2.06
N ASP A 77 -0.47 9.61 -2.06
CA ASP A 77 0.91 10.05 -1.79
C ASP A 77 0.91 11.28 -0.89
N GLY A 78 1.95 11.39 -0.06
CA GLY A 78 2.16 12.53 0.82
C GLY A 78 1.94 12.26 2.30
N GLN A 79 1.71 11.00 2.72
CA GLN A 79 1.51 10.65 4.13
C GLN A 79 2.63 11.19 5.05
N HIS A 80 3.90 11.10 4.65
CA HIS A 80 5.01 11.61 5.46
C HIS A 80 4.99 13.13 5.64
N ARG A 81 4.40 13.87 4.69
CA ARG A 81 4.21 15.32 4.80
C ARG A 81 3.15 15.64 5.85
N ILE A 82 2.04 14.90 5.85
CA ILE A 82 0.97 15.03 6.83
C ILE A 82 1.51 14.66 8.22
N GLU A 83 2.22 13.55 8.35
CA GLU A 83 2.82 13.12 9.63
C GLU A 83 3.89 14.10 10.13
N GLY A 84 4.67 14.70 9.22
CA GLY A 84 5.62 15.77 9.58
C GLY A 84 4.94 17.00 10.18
N MET A 85 3.78 17.39 9.65
CA MET A 85 2.97 18.47 10.20
C MET A 85 2.35 18.10 11.56
N LYS A 86 1.82 16.87 11.69
CA LYS A 86 1.30 16.37 12.99
C LYS A 86 2.38 16.36 14.06
N CYS A 87 3.62 15.99 13.72
CA CYS A 87 4.75 16.07 14.63
C CYS A 87 4.93 17.46 15.24
N LEU A 88 4.74 18.55 14.50
CA LEU A 88 4.82 19.90 15.02
C LEU A 88 3.72 20.16 16.05
N LYS A 89 2.51 19.73 15.74
CA LYS A 89 1.33 19.86 16.63
C LYS A 89 1.50 19.09 17.94
N GLU A 90 2.16 17.94 17.88
CA GLU A 90 2.41 17.04 19.01
C GLU A 90 3.63 17.46 19.88
N GLY A 91 4.27 18.56 19.56
CA GLY A 91 5.37 19.07 20.37
C GLY A 91 6.75 18.49 19.98
N TYR A 92 7.03 18.38 18.69
CA TYR A 92 8.31 17.92 18.15
C TYR A 92 9.55 18.60 18.77
N SER A 93 9.43 19.90 19.05
CA SER A 93 10.47 20.71 19.67
C SER A 93 9.87 21.92 20.36
N LYS A 94 10.71 22.69 21.09
CA LYS A 94 10.31 23.98 21.64
C LYS A 94 9.77 24.88 20.50
N ASN A 95 8.61 25.49 20.72
CA ASN A 95 7.89 26.36 19.77
C ASN A 95 7.28 25.65 18.54
N SER A 96 7.32 24.32 18.46
CA SER A 96 6.76 23.61 17.29
C SER A 96 5.23 23.75 17.19
N ILE A 97 4.55 23.82 18.32
CA ILE A 97 3.09 24.02 18.38
C ILE A 97 2.72 25.40 17.82
N ASP A 98 3.47 26.44 18.17
CA ASP A 98 3.22 27.79 17.66
C ASP A 98 3.54 27.88 16.17
N ARG A 99 4.60 27.21 15.73
CA ARG A 99 4.92 27.09 14.31
C ARG A 99 3.83 26.33 13.53
N TYR A 100 3.26 25.28 14.10
CA TYR A 100 2.11 24.60 13.51
C TYR A 100 0.92 25.53 13.31
N LYS A 101 0.59 26.35 14.31
CA LYS A 101 -0.52 27.32 14.22
C LYS A 101 -0.26 28.35 13.12
N GLU A 102 0.93 28.94 13.11
CA GLU A 102 1.35 29.89 12.07
C GLU A 102 1.23 29.27 10.66
N LEU A 103 1.77 28.05 10.45
CA LEU A 103 1.68 27.34 9.18
C LEU A 103 0.23 27.03 8.79
N ASN A 104 -0.60 26.66 9.75
CA ASN A 104 -2.01 26.38 9.49
C ASN A 104 -2.79 27.63 9.01
N GLU A 105 -2.36 28.82 9.40
CA GLU A 105 -2.95 30.08 8.93
C GLU A 105 -2.39 30.52 7.57
N THR A 106 -1.08 30.41 7.39
CA THR A 106 -0.35 31.04 6.29
C THR A 106 0.01 30.11 5.15
N PHE A 107 -0.02 28.79 5.37
CA PHE A 107 0.44 27.80 4.41
C PHE A 107 -0.70 26.91 3.90
N ASP A 108 -0.91 26.92 2.60
CA ASP A 108 -1.87 26.05 1.95
C ASP A 108 -1.18 24.87 1.23
N LEU A 109 -1.69 23.67 1.49
CA LEU A 109 -1.25 22.45 0.84
C LEU A 109 -1.98 22.25 -0.48
N PRO A 110 -1.26 22.14 -1.61
CA PRO A 110 -1.89 21.69 -2.85
C PRO A 110 -2.28 20.23 -2.72
N VAL A 111 -3.54 19.91 -3.03
CA VAL A 111 -4.09 18.55 -3.01
C VAL A 111 -4.71 18.26 -4.38
N ILE A 112 -4.26 17.18 -5.01
CA ILE A 112 -4.87 16.63 -6.22
C ILE A 112 -5.75 15.47 -5.80
N ILE A 113 -7.02 15.51 -6.16
CA ILE A 113 -8.00 14.49 -5.79
C ILE A 113 -8.40 13.72 -7.04
N MET A 114 -8.16 12.42 -7.05
CA MET A 114 -8.67 11.48 -8.04
C MET A 114 -10.08 11.07 -7.64
N VAL A 115 -11.05 11.25 -8.53
CA VAL A 115 -12.40 10.73 -8.33
C VAL A 115 -12.47 9.34 -8.94
N ILE A 116 -12.87 8.36 -8.13
CA ILE A 116 -12.94 6.95 -8.50
C ILE A 116 -14.42 6.59 -8.63
N GLU A 117 -14.81 6.15 -9.81
CA GLU A 117 -16.21 5.83 -10.12
C GLU A 117 -16.60 4.45 -9.59
N ASP A 118 -15.74 3.45 -9.76
CA ASP A 118 -15.96 2.09 -9.26
C ASP A 118 -15.16 1.87 -7.96
N PRO A 119 -15.83 1.58 -6.83
CA PRO A 119 -15.14 1.28 -5.57
C PRO A 119 -14.22 0.05 -5.63
N ASN A 120 -14.44 -0.86 -6.57
CA ASN A 120 -13.62 -2.05 -6.78
C ASN A 120 -12.43 -1.79 -7.71
N ASP A 121 -12.34 -0.60 -8.31
CA ASP A 121 -11.21 -0.25 -9.16
C ASP A 121 -9.94 -0.04 -8.31
N LEU A 122 -8.90 -0.78 -8.65
CA LEU A 122 -7.60 -0.72 -7.98
C LEU A 122 -6.72 0.44 -8.48
N ILE A 123 -7.32 1.45 -9.10
CA ILE A 123 -6.63 2.62 -9.68
C ILE A 123 -5.80 3.38 -8.63
N GLU A 124 -6.22 3.38 -7.37
CA GLU A 124 -5.45 3.97 -6.25
C GLU A 124 -4.13 3.23 -6.04
N ILE A 125 -4.16 1.89 -6.12
CA ILE A 125 -2.97 1.04 -5.99
C ILE A 125 -2.02 1.27 -7.17
N ASP A 126 -2.56 1.33 -8.39
CA ASP A 126 -1.76 1.63 -9.58
C ASP A 126 -1.11 3.02 -9.50
N ALA A 127 -1.86 4.03 -9.09
CA ALA A 127 -1.35 5.36 -8.89
C ALA A 127 -0.23 5.38 -7.82
N PHE A 128 -0.44 4.70 -6.68
CA PHE A 128 0.57 4.57 -5.64
C PHE A 128 1.86 3.91 -6.14
N ILE A 129 1.74 2.79 -6.86
CA ILE A 129 2.89 2.07 -7.43
C ILE A 129 3.63 2.97 -8.44
N ASN A 130 2.91 3.61 -9.36
CA ASN A 130 3.49 4.44 -10.41
C ASN A 130 4.20 5.69 -9.85
N LEU A 131 3.60 6.37 -8.88
CA LEU A 131 4.19 7.55 -8.23
C LEU A 131 5.48 7.19 -7.48
N ASN A 132 5.51 6.04 -6.83
CA ASN A 132 6.65 5.59 -6.05
C ASN A 132 7.72 4.88 -6.91
N SER A 133 7.40 4.42 -8.12
CA SER A 133 8.36 3.71 -8.99
C SER A 133 9.45 4.64 -9.55
N LYS A 134 9.14 5.93 -9.72
CA LYS A 134 10.06 6.94 -10.28
C LYS A 134 10.92 7.65 -9.22
N GLY A 135 10.60 7.47 -7.93
CA GLY A 135 11.33 8.05 -6.80
C GLY A 135 12.18 7.01 -6.05
N LYS A 136 12.13 7.04 -4.72
CA LYS A 136 12.66 5.92 -3.93
C LYS A 136 11.74 4.72 -4.16
N LYS A 137 12.29 3.68 -4.78
CA LYS A 137 11.54 2.44 -5.06
C LYS A 137 10.73 2.01 -3.82
N VAL A 138 9.44 1.80 -4.00
CA VAL A 138 8.63 1.03 -3.04
C VAL A 138 9.44 -0.23 -2.73
N ARG A 139 9.50 -0.63 -1.45
CA ARG A 139 10.16 -1.91 -1.12
C ARG A 139 9.58 -2.96 -2.08
N THR A 140 10.47 -3.69 -2.70
CA THR A 140 10.11 -4.70 -3.70
C THR A 140 9.00 -5.62 -3.18
N ASP A 141 9.06 -5.96 -1.88
CA ASP A 141 8.08 -6.82 -1.22
C ASP A 141 6.65 -6.24 -1.27
N LEU A 142 6.49 -4.95 -0.94
CA LEU A 142 5.18 -4.32 -0.98
C LEU A 142 4.66 -4.14 -2.42
N ALA A 143 5.52 -3.73 -3.36
CA ALA A 143 5.11 -3.56 -4.75
C ALA A 143 4.62 -4.89 -5.35
N VAL A 144 5.32 -5.99 -5.06
CA VAL A 144 4.93 -7.33 -5.52
C VAL A 144 3.66 -7.81 -4.82
N ALA A 145 3.50 -7.57 -3.50
CA ALA A 145 2.29 -7.92 -2.78
C ALA A 145 1.05 -7.18 -3.32
N LEU A 146 1.19 -5.89 -3.66
CA LEU A 146 0.11 -5.11 -4.25
C LEU A 146 -0.23 -5.58 -5.67
N LYS A 147 0.78 -5.92 -6.47
CA LYS A 147 0.57 -6.51 -7.80
C LYS A 147 -0.16 -7.84 -7.70
N ASN A 148 0.20 -8.67 -6.71
CA ASN A 148 -0.49 -9.92 -6.43
C ASN A 148 -1.98 -9.71 -6.09
N LYS A 149 -2.30 -8.75 -5.21
CA LYS A 149 -3.70 -8.41 -4.90
C LYS A 149 -4.49 -8.03 -6.15
N LYS A 150 -3.89 -7.22 -7.02
CA LYS A 150 -4.50 -6.81 -8.28
C LYS A 150 -4.75 -8.01 -9.21
N THR A 151 -3.78 -8.89 -9.35
CA THR A 151 -3.89 -10.12 -10.16
C THR A 151 -5.02 -11.01 -9.64
N LYS A 152 -5.09 -11.22 -8.31
CA LYS A 152 -6.15 -12.02 -7.67
C LYS A 152 -7.54 -11.41 -7.92
N SER A 153 -7.70 -10.10 -7.72
CA SER A 153 -8.98 -9.41 -8.00
C SER A 153 -9.39 -9.48 -9.48
N ALA A 154 -8.43 -9.41 -10.40
CA ALA A 154 -8.72 -9.57 -11.84
C ALA A 154 -9.16 -11.00 -12.19
N MET A 155 -8.60 -12.01 -11.51
CA MET A 155 -9.00 -13.41 -11.67
C MET A 155 -10.41 -13.67 -11.15
N ASP A 156 -10.79 -13.12 -10.00
CA ASP A 156 -12.13 -13.26 -9.40
C ASP A 156 -13.24 -12.72 -10.32
N ASN A 157 -12.89 -11.79 -11.20
CA ASN A 157 -13.81 -11.20 -12.18
C ASN A 157 -13.79 -11.91 -13.56
N SER A 158 -13.02 -13.01 -13.72
CA SER A 158 -12.84 -13.72 -14.99
C SER A 158 -13.17 -15.21 -14.83
N GLU A 159 -13.87 -15.80 -15.79
CA GLU A 159 -14.17 -17.26 -15.73
C GLU A 159 -12.90 -18.11 -15.80
N CYS A 160 -11.96 -17.76 -16.67
CA CYS A 160 -10.63 -18.39 -16.78
C CYS A 160 -9.63 -17.41 -17.38
N CYS A 161 -8.36 -17.50 -17.00
CA CYS A 161 -7.28 -16.68 -17.52
C CYS A 161 -6.06 -17.53 -17.92
N GLU A 162 -5.24 -16.99 -18.82
CA GLU A 162 -3.94 -17.57 -19.15
C GLU A 162 -2.96 -17.38 -18.00
N VAL A 163 -2.23 -18.43 -17.66
CA VAL A 163 -1.28 -18.42 -16.54
C VAL A 163 0.03 -17.77 -16.97
N ASP A 164 0.11 -16.47 -16.79
CA ASP A 164 1.32 -15.67 -17.02
C ASP A 164 2.25 -15.63 -15.80
N ASP A 165 3.34 -14.88 -15.91
CA ASP A 165 4.32 -14.71 -14.83
C ASP A 165 3.76 -14.01 -13.60
N ASP A 166 2.79 -13.13 -13.75
CA ASP A 166 2.16 -12.42 -12.65
C ASP A 166 1.25 -13.34 -11.85
N ILE A 167 0.47 -14.19 -12.53
CA ILE A 167 -0.36 -15.21 -11.89
C ILE A 167 0.49 -16.24 -11.15
N LYS A 168 1.56 -16.74 -11.77
CA LYS A 168 2.49 -17.66 -11.10
C LYS A 168 3.16 -17.06 -9.88
N LEU A 169 3.49 -15.75 -9.92
CA LEU A 169 4.01 -15.03 -8.76
C LEU A 169 2.92 -14.89 -7.69
N ALA A 170 1.68 -14.61 -8.08
CA ALA A 170 0.55 -14.54 -7.17
C ALA A 170 0.35 -15.87 -6.42
N ILE A 171 0.33 -17.00 -7.14
CA ILE A 171 0.25 -18.32 -6.53
C ILE A 171 1.42 -18.56 -5.56
N SER A 172 2.66 -18.22 -5.96
CA SER A 172 3.84 -18.39 -5.11
C SER A 172 3.75 -17.58 -3.80
N MET A 173 3.19 -16.38 -3.87
CA MET A 173 2.99 -15.54 -2.67
C MET A 173 1.89 -16.07 -1.77
N GLU A 174 0.79 -16.55 -2.34
CA GLU A 174 -0.31 -17.13 -1.56
C GLU A 174 0.12 -18.40 -0.84
N VAL A 175 0.85 -19.29 -1.52
CA VAL A 175 1.50 -20.46 -0.90
C VAL A 175 2.41 -20.03 0.26
N SER A 176 3.21 -18.98 0.05
CA SER A 176 4.10 -18.45 1.11
C SER A 176 3.33 -17.93 2.31
N ASN A 177 2.23 -17.21 2.09
CA ASN A 177 1.35 -16.71 3.15
C ASN A 177 0.71 -17.85 3.91
N LYS A 178 0.18 -18.85 3.20
CA LYS A 178 -0.51 -20.00 3.79
C LYS A 178 0.45 -20.85 4.63
N LEU A 179 1.66 -21.11 4.14
CA LEU A 179 2.70 -21.81 4.89
C LEU A 179 3.15 -21.03 6.13
N ASN A 180 3.28 -19.70 6.03
CA ASN A 180 3.66 -18.85 7.15
C ASN A 180 2.55 -18.73 8.23
N GLY A 181 1.28 -18.78 7.81
CA GLY A 181 0.13 -18.69 8.70
C GLY A 181 -0.32 -20.01 9.30
N ASN A 182 0.11 -21.15 8.79
CA ASN A 182 -0.33 -22.46 9.23
C ASN A 182 0.53 -22.99 10.40
N PRO A 183 -0.01 -23.16 11.63
CA PRO A 183 0.75 -23.65 12.79
C PRO A 183 1.38 -25.03 12.62
N THR A 184 0.89 -25.84 11.68
CA THR A 184 1.45 -27.18 11.40
C THR A 184 2.58 -27.15 10.37
N SER A 185 2.76 -26.02 9.69
CA SER A 185 3.82 -25.83 8.72
C SER A 185 5.19 -25.63 9.41
N LYS A 186 6.23 -26.19 8.81
CA LYS A 186 7.62 -25.91 9.22
C LYS A 186 8.03 -24.43 9.00
N TRP A 187 7.27 -23.70 8.20
CA TRP A 187 7.50 -22.29 7.87
C TRP A 187 6.65 -21.33 8.70
N TYR A 188 5.90 -21.86 9.68
CA TYR A 188 5.05 -21.05 10.53
C TYR A 188 5.81 -19.91 11.23
N GLY A 189 5.41 -18.69 10.97
CA GLY A 189 6.02 -17.48 11.55
C GLY A 189 7.44 -17.16 11.10
N LEU A 190 8.04 -17.93 10.16
CA LEU A 190 9.44 -17.76 9.73
C LEU A 190 9.61 -16.82 8.53
N ILE A 191 8.53 -16.38 7.88
CA ILE A 191 8.56 -15.56 6.68
C ILE A 191 8.18 -14.12 7.02
N ILE A 192 9.12 -13.16 6.82
CA ILE A 192 8.86 -11.73 7.00
C ILE A 192 7.83 -11.26 5.97
N GLN A 193 6.72 -10.74 6.42
CA GLN A 193 5.66 -10.22 5.55
C GLN A 193 6.05 -8.86 4.91
N ALA A 194 5.32 -8.47 3.87
CA ALA A 194 5.63 -7.26 3.09
C ALA A 194 5.47 -5.96 3.89
N ASP A 195 4.66 -5.95 4.93
CA ASP A 195 4.36 -4.83 5.82
C ASP A 195 5.20 -4.85 7.12
N GLU A 196 5.94 -5.94 7.36
CA GLU A 196 6.70 -6.13 8.59
C GLU A 196 8.15 -5.61 8.51
N VAL A 197 8.64 -5.12 9.64
CA VAL A 197 10.07 -4.98 9.90
C VAL A 197 10.50 -6.22 10.67
N GLY A 198 10.78 -7.30 9.92
CA GLY A 198 11.10 -8.58 10.53
C GLY A 198 12.41 -8.60 11.29
N ASN A 199 12.48 -9.43 12.33
CA ASN A 199 13.71 -9.80 13.01
C ASN A 199 14.37 -10.99 12.27
N ARG A 200 15.46 -10.76 11.57
CA ARG A 200 16.13 -11.81 10.77
C ARG A 200 16.67 -12.98 11.59
N ASN A 201 16.79 -12.84 12.90
CA ASN A 201 17.16 -13.95 13.78
C ASN A 201 15.98 -14.92 14.01
N GLU A 202 14.77 -14.43 13.93
CA GLU A 202 13.52 -15.20 14.13
C GLU A 202 12.84 -15.52 12.79
N GLN A 203 12.95 -14.59 11.83
CA GLN A 203 12.35 -14.68 10.51
C GLN A 203 13.44 -14.57 9.44
N PRO A 204 14.09 -15.68 9.06
CA PRO A 204 15.30 -15.65 8.24
C PRO A 204 15.08 -15.24 6.79
N ILE A 205 13.84 -15.29 6.27
CA ILE A 205 13.56 -15.09 4.85
C ILE A 205 12.41 -14.10 4.66
N SER A 206 12.52 -13.20 3.66
CA SER A 206 11.41 -12.34 3.25
C SER A 206 10.44 -13.12 2.36
N ILE A 207 9.17 -12.70 2.36
CA ILE A 207 8.13 -13.33 1.52
C ILE A 207 8.52 -13.37 0.04
N ILE A 208 9.14 -12.32 -0.48
CA ILE A 208 9.60 -12.31 -1.89
C ILE A 208 10.71 -13.33 -2.15
N ALA A 209 11.68 -13.43 -1.23
CA ALA A 209 12.76 -14.39 -1.40
C ALA A 209 12.22 -15.82 -1.33
N PHE A 210 11.30 -16.08 -0.39
CA PHE A 210 10.67 -17.38 -0.27
C PHE A 210 9.80 -17.71 -1.51
N SER A 211 8.92 -16.80 -1.94
CA SER A 211 8.08 -16.99 -3.13
C SER A 211 8.90 -17.26 -4.38
N ARG A 212 10.04 -16.57 -4.55
CA ARG A 212 10.96 -16.85 -5.66
C ARG A 212 11.64 -18.21 -5.53
N SER A 213 11.95 -18.67 -4.33
CA SER A 213 12.58 -19.98 -4.13
C SER A 213 11.66 -21.14 -4.46
N ILE A 214 10.35 -20.99 -4.25
CA ILE A 214 9.34 -22.02 -4.59
C ILE A 214 8.80 -21.88 -6.02
N ARG A 215 9.16 -20.81 -6.73
CA ARG A 215 8.69 -20.55 -8.10
C ARG A 215 8.86 -21.74 -9.06
N PRO A 216 9.99 -22.46 -9.08
CA PRO A 216 10.15 -23.64 -9.95
C PRO A 216 9.11 -24.75 -9.70
N ILE A 217 8.63 -24.89 -8.45
CA ILE A 217 7.57 -25.84 -8.09
C ILE A 217 6.24 -25.38 -8.70
N VAL A 218 5.93 -24.09 -8.53
CA VAL A 218 4.72 -23.47 -9.10
C VAL A 218 4.73 -23.56 -10.63
N ASP A 219 5.84 -23.21 -11.27
CA ASP A 219 5.99 -23.30 -12.74
C ASP A 219 5.70 -24.73 -13.22
N ARG A 220 6.31 -25.70 -12.57
CA ARG A 220 6.12 -27.11 -12.95
C ARG A 220 4.69 -27.61 -12.70
N TYR A 221 4.08 -27.17 -11.60
CA TYR A 221 2.68 -27.49 -11.31
C TYR A 221 1.75 -26.93 -12.40
N CYS A 222 1.90 -25.66 -12.75
CA CYS A 222 1.11 -25.00 -13.79
C CYS A 222 1.25 -25.68 -15.15
N GLU A 223 2.47 -26.06 -15.54
CA GLU A 223 2.71 -26.79 -16.79
C GLU A 223 2.00 -28.15 -16.83
N LEU A 224 2.07 -28.91 -15.73
CA LEU A 224 1.59 -30.29 -15.71
C LEU A 224 0.08 -30.42 -15.46
N LYS A 225 -0.51 -29.50 -14.72
CA LYS A 225 -1.89 -29.64 -14.22
C LYS A 225 -2.86 -28.66 -14.87
N LEU A 226 -2.40 -27.50 -15.32
CA LEU A 226 -3.29 -26.42 -15.74
C LEU A 226 -3.31 -26.20 -17.27
N ASN A 227 -2.41 -26.79 -18.04
CA ASN A 227 -2.22 -26.44 -19.47
C ASN A 227 -2.18 -24.92 -19.69
N ASN A 228 -1.56 -24.18 -18.77
CA ASN A 228 -1.50 -22.71 -18.74
C ASN A 228 -2.85 -21.98 -18.69
N GLN A 229 -3.92 -22.62 -18.23
CA GLN A 229 -5.21 -21.96 -17.98
C GLN A 229 -5.65 -22.17 -16.54
N LEU A 230 -6.04 -21.09 -15.88
CA LEU A 230 -6.49 -21.06 -14.49
C LEU A 230 -7.88 -20.43 -14.40
N CYS A 231 -8.80 -21.13 -13.76
CA CYS A 231 -10.12 -20.60 -13.38
C CYS A 231 -10.10 -20.22 -11.90
N ALA A 232 -10.80 -19.14 -11.56
CA ALA A 232 -10.85 -18.61 -10.18
C ALA A 232 -11.23 -19.68 -9.15
N GLU A 233 -12.19 -20.53 -9.48
CA GLU A 233 -12.67 -21.64 -8.62
C GLU A 233 -11.57 -22.63 -8.22
N LYS A 234 -10.51 -22.78 -9.04
CA LYS A 234 -9.40 -23.71 -8.78
C LYS A 234 -8.21 -23.10 -8.08
N TYR A 235 -8.21 -21.78 -7.87
CA TYR A 235 -7.05 -21.07 -7.32
C TYR A 235 -6.64 -21.59 -5.94
N GLU A 236 -7.61 -21.70 -5.02
CA GLU A 236 -7.36 -22.17 -3.66
C GLU A 236 -6.93 -23.66 -3.63
N GLU A 237 -7.52 -24.51 -4.47
CA GLU A 237 -7.13 -25.92 -4.59
C GLU A 237 -5.66 -26.05 -5.02
N ILE A 238 -5.23 -25.23 -5.98
CA ILE A 238 -3.85 -25.24 -6.47
C ILE A 238 -2.87 -24.80 -5.37
N VAL A 239 -3.24 -23.76 -4.63
CA VAL A 239 -2.43 -23.27 -3.51
C VAL A 239 -2.30 -24.36 -2.44
N ASP A 240 -3.38 -25.08 -2.14
CA ASP A 240 -3.39 -26.18 -1.17
C ASP A 240 -2.54 -27.37 -1.62
N ASP A 241 -2.68 -27.77 -2.87
CA ASP A 241 -1.88 -28.84 -3.46
C ASP A 241 -0.39 -28.54 -3.38
N ILE A 242 0.01 -27.31 -3.73
CA ILE A 242 1.41 -26.89 -3.67
C ILE A 242 1.90 -26.81 -2.23
N CYS A 243 1.09 -26.33 -1.29
CA CYS A 243 1.43 -26.34 0.13
C CYS A 243 1.67 -27.75 0.66
N GLY A 244 0.93 -28.73 0.17
CA GLY A 244 1.08 -30.12 0.55
C GLY A 244 2.37 -30.78 0.05
N VAL A 245 3.06 -30.18 -0.92
CA VAL A 245 4.33 -30.68 -1.49
C VAL A 245 5.56 -30.06 -0.79
N ILE A 246 5.42 -28.87 -0.19
CA ILE A 246 6.49 -28.10 0.47
C ILE A 246 6.51 -28.35 1.98
#